data_a6a67c5dd9acd4cede5d8b782cc55abe
#
_entry.id   a6a67c5dd9acd4cede5d8b782cc55abe
#
_cell.length_a   1.000
_cell.length_b   1.000
_cell.length_c   1.000
_cell.angle_alpha   90.00
_cell.angle_beta   90.00
_cell.angle_gamma   90.00
#
_symmetry.space_group_name_H-M   'P 1'
#
loop_
_entity.id
_entity.type
_entity.pdbx_description
1 polymer ?
#
loop_
_entity_poly.entity_id
_entity_poly.type
_entity_poly.pdbx_seq_one_letter_code
_entity_poly.pdbx_strand_id
1 'polypeptide(L)'
;MPSHLRRLAGLIAIALTCVTGPVRSEEPAAHATASVPAAIDDAALVDALTFGITPDDLACMRAMGREAWLEAQIHPPTGLRLPPASQAASEPFQDGGTLLERFSAYGAQVRVISAMPDDEARRRAAKDVGSVEVRSGERAVGRTILAALSTPDQLRERLTWFWLNHFNVYLPTTYLRMFVGDYVDTAIRPRALGRFRDLLGATLRHPAMLGYLDNAKNTAQRRNENYARELMELHTLGVGGGYTQGDVEQLARILTGVGYGFTPEPRMPPDRQRDYRRDGLFVFDPTQHDYGDKSFLGRTIKGRGYAEIEEALDILARHPATARHVSTSLARALLGDVPSAALVERLGRVFMDSDGDIAQVVKALVRDPDFGASLGRGFKDPVRYVLSAVRLISADRTIRNPAPIQSWLKRLGQGLFGRSTPDGYPLDAADWNGPGQMVSRFEVARLISEGAPALFALPAEDTPPPEKPKPPPPTVQNAFYETVLRGRLGAPTLAALAQAKPGPEWTMLLLSSPEFMHGLAPHEALR
;
A
#
# COMPACT_ATOMS: atom_id res chain seq x y z
N MET A 1 3.93 5.05 -70.69
CA MET A 1 4.96 5.05 -71.74
C MET A 1 5.38 6.45 -72.05
N PRO A 2 6.60 6.72 -72.40
CA PRO A 2 7.87 6.51 -71.67
C PRO A 2 8.69 7.81 -71.57
N SER A 3 9.63 7.82 -70.65
CA SER A 3 11.08 7.85 -70.89
C SER A 3 11.83 9.16 -71.04
N HIS A 4 12.95 9.14 -70.43
CA HIS A 4 14.35 9.59 -70.68
C HIS A 4 14.80 10.86 -69.99
N LEU A 5 15.71 10.79 -69.12
CA LEU A 5 17.18 10.48 -69.12
C LEU A 5 18.08 11.74 -69.06
N ARG A 6 18.88 11.81 -68.01
CA ARG A 6 20.34 12.05 -67.96
C ARG A 6 20.92 13.46 -67.98
N ARG A 7 21.75 13.64 -66.93
CA ARG A 7 23.12 14.21 -66.85
C ARG A 7 23.32 15.71 -66.87
N LEU A 8 23.98 16.28 -65.87
CA LEU A 8 25.44 16.57 -65.93
C LEU A 8 25.96 17.07 -64.59
N ALA A 9 27.19 16.65 -64.30
CA ALA A 9 28.00 17.02 -63.15
C ALA A 9 28.61 18.41 -63.26
N GLY A 10 28.89 19.02 -62.11
CA GLY A 10 29.73 20.23 -62.00
C GLY A 10 30.38 20.31 -60.61
N LEU A 11 31.66 19.91 -60.54
CA LEU A 11 32.56 20.08 -59.39
C LEU A 11 32.85 21.54 -59.14
N ILE A 12 32.71 21.98 -57.87
CA ILE A 12 33.50 23.07 -57.30
C ILE A 12 33.97 22.63 -55.90
N ALA A 13 35.30 22.42 -55.82
CA ALA A 13 36.01 22.16 -54.57
C ALA A 13 36.28 23.51 -53.87
N ILE A 14 35.78 23.67 -52.63
CA ILE A 14 36.27 24.69 -51.72
C ILE A 14 36.82 23.96 -50.49
N ALA A 15 38.15 24.02 -50.34
CA ALA A 15 38.85 23.53 -49.16
C ALA A 15 38.56 24.46 -47.98
N LEU A 16 37.92 23.93 -46.94
CA LEU A 16 37.86 24.53 -45.63
C LEU A 16 38.57 23.61 -44.64
N THR A 17 39.69 24.08 -44.11
CA THR A 17 40.45 23.44 -43.04
C THR A 17 39.64 23.41 -41.77
N CYS A 18 39.07 22.27 -41.40
CA CYS A 18 38.50 22.05 -40.10
C CYS A 18 39.58 21.59 -39.12
N VAL A 19 39.80 22.39 -38.10
CA VAL A 19 40.52 22.02 -36.88
C VAL A 19 39.69 20.97 -36.16
N THR A 20 40.11 19.70 -36.19
CA THR A 20 39.51 18.60 -35.42
C THR A 20 40.10 18.61 -34.00
N GLY A 21 39.39 19.26 -33.07
CA GLY A 21 39.51 18.91 -31.66
C GLY A 21 38.66 17.66 -31.36
N PRO A 22 39.11 16.73 -30.49
CA PRO A 22 38.32 15.56 -30.16
C PRO A 22 37.07 16.00 -29.40
N VAL A 23 35.90 15.88 -30.01
CA VAL A 23 34.61 15.88 -29.34
C VAL A 23 34.59 14.59 -28.51
N ARG A 24 34.76 14.74 -27.19
CA ARG A 24 34.38 13.69 -26.24
C ARG A 24 32.86 13.54 -26.34
N SER A 25 32.42 12.50 -27.01
CA SER A 25 31.09 11.97 -26.81
C SER A 25 31.02 11.51 -25.33
N GLU A 26 30.34 12.27 -24.49
CA GLU A 26 29.84 11.74 -23.22
C GLU A 26 28.82 10.65 -23.61
N GLU A 27 29.24 9.38 -23.54
CA GLU A 27 28.32 8.27 -23.44
C GLU A 27 27.41 8.55 -22.25
N PRO A 28 26.06 8.39 -22.39
CA PRO A 28 25.19 8.42 -21.25
C PRO A 28 25.68 7.35 -20.29
N ALA A 29 26.01 7.75 -19.06
CA ALA A 29 26.45 6.85 -18.01
C ALA A 29 25.47 5.67 -17.94
N ALA A 30 25.89 4.54 -18.47
CA ALA A 30 25.22 3.28 -18.28
C ALA A 30 25.13 3.12 -16.76
N HIS A 31 23.92 3.27 -16.19
CA HIS A 31 23.65 2.85 -14.84
C HIS A 31 24.00 1.37 -14.79
N ALA A 32 25.21 1.07 -14.33
CA ALA A 32 25.63 -0.29 -14.06
C ALA A 32 24.52 -0.90 -13.20
N THR A 33 23.85 -1.92 -13.70
CA THR A 33 22.81 -2.65 -13.00
C THR A 33 23.50 -3.40 -11.85
N ALA A 34 23.69 -2.70 -10.72
CA ALA A 34 24.22 -3.32 -9.52
C ALA A 34 23.30 -4.50 -9.18
N SER A 35 23.85 -5.68 -9.08
CA SER A 35 23.13 -6.87 -8.61
C SER A 35 22.85 -6.75 -7.12
N VAL A 36 21.88 -7.52 -6.59
CA VAL A 36 21.68 -7.67 -5.16
C VAL A 36 22.99 -8.07 -4.52
N PRO A 37 23.46 -7.38 -3.45
CA PRO A 37 24.75 -7.68 -2.85
C PRO A 37 24.88 -9.15 -2.45
N ALA A 38 25.99 -9.78 -2.79
CA ALA A 38 26.24 -11.21 -2.55
C ALA A 38 26.21 -11.57 -1.05
N ALA A 39 26.48 -10.60 -0.18
CA ALA A 39 26.44 -10.75 1.28
C ALA A 39 25.03 -10.90 1.86
N ILE A 40 23.96 -10.58 1.10
CA ILE A 40 22.57 -10.78 1.54
C ILE A 40 22.22 -12.25 1.36
N ASP A 41 21.86 -12.96 2.42
CA ASP A 41 21.39 -14.32 2.28
C ASP A 41 19.92 -14.38 1.80
N ASP A 42 19.58 -15.47 1.14
CA ASP A 42 18.29 -15.65 0.50
C ASP A 42 17.11 -15.57 1.48
N ALA A 43 17.26 -16.18 2.66
CA ALA A 43 16.19 -16.21 3.65
C ALA A 43 15.92 -14.81 4.23
N ALA A 44 16.97 -14.03 4.49
CA ALA A 44 16.84 -12.67 4.97
C ALA A 44 16.22 -11.75 3.91
N LEU A 45 16.57 -11.93 2.62
CA LEU A 45 15.97 -11.19 1.51
C LEU A 45 14.46 -11.48 1.38
N VAL A 46 14.08 -12.75 1.40
CA VAL A 46 12.66 -13.15 1.33
C VAL A 46 11.89 -12.60 2.52
N ASP A 47 12.38 -12.73 3.76
CA ASP A 47 11.72 -12.18 4.95
C ASP A 47 11.55 -10.67 4.86
N ALA A 48 12.57 -9.95 4.38
CA ALA A 48 12.54 -8.49 4.27
C ALA A 48 11.54 -7.98 3.24
N LEU A 49 11.32 -8.70 2.14
CA LEU A 49 10.45 -8.26 1.04
C LEU A 49 9.03 -8.88 1.08
N THR A 50 8.76 -9.78 2.03
CA THR A 50 7.45 -10.41 2.22
C THR A 50 6.86 -10.06 3.59
N PHE A 51 5.64 -10.52 3.88
CA PHE A 51 5.08 -10.48 5.25
C PHE A 51 5.65 -11.58 6.16
N GLY A 52 6.86 -12.03 5.91
CA GLY A 52 7.55 -13.10 6.64
C GLY A 52 7.79 -14.32 5.76
N ILE A 53 8.93 -14.96 6.00
CA ILE A 53 9.37 -16.10 5.22
C ILE A 53 8.50 -17.33 5.42
N THR A 54 8.25 -18.06 4.32
CA THR A 54 7.72 -19.43 4.34
C THR A 54 8.66 -20.39 3.63
N PRO A 55 8.54 -21.71 3.86
CA PRO A 55 9.30 -22.70 3.07
C PRO A 55 9.11 -22.55 1.56
N ASP A 56 7.87 -22.31 1.13
CA ASP A 56 7.51 -22.20 -0.30
C ASP A 56 8.11 -20.95 -0.95
N ASP A 57 8.07 -19.80 -0.26
CA ASP A 57 8.68 -18.56 -0.79
C ASP A 57 10.18 -18.73 -0.99
N LEU A 58 10.87 -19.34 -0.01
CA LEU A 58 12.31 -19.58 -0.09
C LEU A 58 12.66 -20.59 -1.19
N ALA A 59 11.85 -21.65 -1.32
CA ALA A 59 12.03 -22.64 -2.38
C ALA A 59 11.81 -22.02 -3.77
N CYS A 60 10.76 -21.22 -3.92
CA CYS A 60 10.47 -20.49 -5.16
C CYS A 60 11.63 -19.56 -5.54
N MET A 61 12.13 -18.76 -4.60
CA MET A 61 13.24 -17.83 -4.86
C MET A 61 14.52 -18.59 -5.24
N ARG A 62 14.85 -19.70 -4.56
CA ARG A 62 16.01 -20.52 -4.89
C ARG A 62 15.91 -21.17 -6.26
N ALA A 63 14.71 -21.64 -6.64
CA ALA A 63 14.46 -22.24 -7.94
C ALA A 63 14.57 -21.23 -9.09
N MET A 64 14.11 -19.99 -8.89
CA MET A 64 14.17 -18.92 -9.88
C MET A 64 15.56 -18.26 -9.96
N GLY A 65 16.29 -18.25 -8.86
CA GLY A 65 17.44 -17.38 -8.63
C GLY A 65 17.02 -15.99 -8.17
N ARG A 66 17.91 -15.36 -7.39
CA ARG A 66 17.65 -14.12 -6.64
C ARG A 66 17.18 -12.95 -7.51
N GLU A 67 17.87 -12.68 -8.61
CA GLU A 67 17.54 -11.55 -9.50
C GLU A 67 16.22 -11.78 -10.23
N ALA A 68 15.98 -12.97 -10.75
CA ALA A 68 14.73 -13.29 -11.43
C ALA A 68 13.53 -13.25 -10.46
N TRP A 69 13.72 -13.72 -9.22
CA TRP A 69 12.69 -13.63 -8.20
C TRP A 69 12.37 -12.17 -7.84
N LEU A 70 13.40 -11.32 -7.63
CA LEU A 70 13.22 -9.91 -7.35
C LEU A 70 12.48 -9.20 -8.50
N GLU A 71 12.86 -9.45 -9.75
CA GLU A 71 12.16 -8.88 -10.92
C GLU A 71 10.70 -9.33 -10.98
N ALA A 72 10.39 -10.59 -10.63
CA ALA A 72 9.02 -11.08 -10.57
C ALA A 72 8.20 -10.43 -9.43
N GLN A 73 8.84 -10.09 -8.30
CA GLN A 73 8.19 -9.38 -7.21
C GLN A 73 7.95 -7.89 -7.54
N ILE A 74 8.85 -7.27 -8.28
CA ILE A 74 8.76 -5.85 -8.67
C ILE A 74 7.79 -5.66 -9.84
N HIS A 75 7.70 -6.63 -10.74
CA HIS A 75 6.81 -6.61 -11.91
C HIS A 75 5.79 -7.77 -11.87
N PRO A 76 4.94 -7.83 -10.83
CA PRO A 76 3.94 -8.89 -10.73
C PRO A 76 2.88 -8.73 -11.84
N PRO A 77 2.28 -9.82 -12.33
CA PRO A 77 1.14 -9.76 -13.23
C PRO A 77 -0.01 -8.91 -12.67
N THR A 78 -0.82 -8.37 -13.57
CA THR A 78 -2.02 -7.60 -13.20
C THR A 78 -3.03 -8.45 -12.42
N GLY A 79 -3.77 -7.81 -11.51
CA GLY A 79 -4.77 -8.47 -10.68
C GLY A 79 -4.18 -9.17 -9.44
N LEU A 80 -5.05 -9.47 -8.48
CA LEU A 80 -4.69 -10.25 -7.29
C LEU A 80 -4.63 -11.74 -7.66
N ARG A 81 -3.50 -12.38 -7.41
CA ARG A 81 -3.32 -13.82 -7.58
C ARG A 81 -3.35 -14.50 -6.22
N LEU A 82 -4.19 -15.51 -6.10
CA LEU A 82 -4.24 -16.37 -4.91
C LEU A 82 -4.15 -17.83 -5.34
N PRO A 83 -3.52 -18.71 -4.53
CA PRO A 83 -3.65 -20.15 -4.71
C PRO A 83 -5.13 -20.58 -4.70
N PRO A 84 -5.54 -21.64 -5.42
CA PRO A 84 -6.95 -22.00 -5.56
C PRO A 84 -7.71 -22.14 -4.23
N ALA A 85 -7.10 -22.74 -3.22
CA ALA A 85 -7.72 -22.88 -1.89
C ALA A 85 -7.91 -21.54 -1.18
N SER A 86 -6.95 -20.60 -1.33
CA SER A 86 -7.04 -19.25 -0.77
C SER A 86 -8.01 -18.39 -1.56
N GLN A 87 -8.12 -18.58 -2.88
CA GLN A 87 -9.14 -17.94 -3.72
C GLN A 87 -10.54 -18.32 -3.23
N ALA A 88 -10.83 -19.62 -3.07
CA ALA A 88 -12.09 -20.09 -2.52
C ALA A 88 -12.36 -19.58 -1.09
N ALA A 89 -11.32 -19.48 -0.25
CA ALA A 89 -11.43 -18.91 1.09
C ALA A 89 -11.73 -17.40 1.08
N SER A 90 -11.38 -16.69 0.02
CA SER A 90 -11.61 -15.24 -0.11
C SER A 90 -12.99 -14.88 -0.66
N GLU A 91 -13.70 -15.82 -1.32
CA GLU A 91 -15.01 -15.57 -1.93
C GLU A 91 -16.05 -14.98 -0.98
N PRO A 92 -16.22 -15.45 0.29
CA PRO A 92 -17.17 -14.89 1.23
C PRO A 92 -16.90 -13.42 1.59
N PHE A 93 -15.68 -12.95 1.34
CA PHE A 93 -15.25 -11.57 1.63
C PHE A 93 -15.34 -10.65 0.41
N GLN A 94 -15.79 -11.13 -0.74
CA GLN A 94 -15.99 -10.30 -1.92
C GLN A 94 -17.32 -9.57 -1.84
N ASP A 95 -17.33 -8.32 -2.31
CA ASP A 95 -18.56 -7.57 -2.51
C ASP A 95 -19.12 -7.90 -3.91
N GLY A 96 -20.42 -8.14 -4.01
CA GLY A 96 -21.09 -8.31 -5.30
C GLY A 96 -21.30 -6.97 -6.02
N GLY A 97 -21.15 -6.95 -7.34
CA GLY A 97 -21.39 -5.76 -8.18
C GLY A 97 -20.35 -4.64 -8.03
N THR A 98 -20.56 -3.58 -8.78
CA THR A 98 -19.72 -2.37 -8.75
C THR A 98 -20.00 -1.51 -7.50
N LEU A 99 -19.03 -0.67 -7.13
CA LEU A 99 -19.23 0.30 -6.05
C LEU A 99 -20.43 1.23 -6.31
N LEU A 100 -20.62 1.65 -7.56
CA LEU A 100 -21.75 2.49 -7.95
C LEU A 100 -23.09 1.79 -7.71
N GLU A 101 -23.21 0.52 -8.10
CA GLU A 101 -24.44 -0.27 -7.88
C GLU A 101 -24.74 -0.44 -6.40
N ARG A 102 -23.73 -0.85 -5.60
CA ARG A 102 -23.88 -1.04 -4.15
C ARG A 102 -24.28 0.25 -3.44
N PHE A 103 -23.61 1.36 -3.76
CA PHE A 103 -23.87 2.64 -3.13
C PHE A 103 -25.21 3.24 -3.57
N SER A 104 -25.61 3.01 -4.83
CA SER A 104 -26.95 3.41 -5.33
C SER A 104 -28.06 2.65 -4.63
N ALA A 105 -27.90 1.33 -4.45
CA ALA A 105 -28.86 0.50 -3.71
C ALA A 105 -28.96 0.93 -2.23
N TYR A 106 -27.83 1.17 -1.59
CA TYR A 106 -27.77 1.73 -0.23
C TYR A 106 -28.52 3.08 -0.14
N GLY A 107 -28.25 4.02 -1.03
CA GLY A 107 -28.91 5.31 -1.07
C GLY A 107 -30.43 5.21 -1.30
N ALA A 108 -30.88 4.23 -2.10
CA ALA A 108 -32.31 3.94 -2.29
C ALA A 108 -32.95 3.45 -0.98
N GLN A 109 -32.30 2.52 -0.28
CA GLN A 109 -32.76 2.03 1.04
C GLN A 109 -32.84 3.15 2.08
N VAL A 110 -31.81 3.99 2.18
CA VAL A 110 -31.79 5.14 3.10
C VAL A 110 -32.95 6.09 2.82
N ARG A 111 -33.26 6.38 1.55
CA ARG A 111 -34.42 7.21 1.19
C ARG A 111 -35.75 6.60 1.64
N VAL A 112 -35.94 5.29 1.41
CA VAL A 112 -37.14 4.57 1.85
C VAL A 112 -37.30 4.65 3.37
N ILE A 113 -36.23 4.40 4.11
CA ILE A 113 -36.20 4.45 5.57
C ILE A 113 -36.52 5.86 6.08
N SER A 114 -35.93 6.89 5.45
CA SER A 114 -36.14 8.28 5.85
C SER A 114 -37.61 8.74 5.65
N ALA A 115 -38.34 8.10 4.72
CA ALA A 115 -39.75 8.35 4.45
C ALA A 115 -40.71 7.56 5.35
N MET A 116 -40.24 6.64 6.21
CA MET A 116 -41.08 5.87 7.12
C MET A 116 -41.68 6.75 8.19
N PRO A 117 -43.02 6.72 8.37
CA PRO A 117 -43.70 7.55 9.38
C PRO A 117 -43.49 7.03 10.82
N ASP A 118 -43.33 5.72 11.00
CA ASP A 118 -43.13 5.09 12.30
C ASP A 118 -41.66 5.17 12.72
N ASP A 119 -41.39 5.85 13.83
CA ASP A 119 -40.06 6.06 14.39
C ASP A 119 -39.36 4.77 14.84
N GLU A 120 -40.12 3.77 15.32
CA GLU A 120 -39.55 2.51 15.78
C GLU A 120 -39.16 1.62 14.60
N ALA A 121 -40.05 1.54 13.58
CA ALA A 121 -39.76 0.83 12.33
C ALA A 121 -38.58 1.47 11.61
N ARG A 122 -38.52 2.82 11.58
CA ARG A 122 -37.39 3.57 10.99
C ARG A 122 -36.07 3.26 11.68
N ARG A 123 -36.03 3.23 13.04
CA ARG A 123 -34.82 2.89 13.80
C ARG A 123 -34.38 1.45 13.56
N ARG A 124 -35.30 0.49 13.51
CA ARG A 124 -34.98 -0.91 13.18
C ARG A 124 -34.38 -1.02 11.79
N ALA A 125 -35.05 -0.49 10.79
CA ALA A 125 -34.57 -0.51 9.40
C ALA A 125 -33.21 0.21 9.23
N ALA A 126 -32.98 1.33 9.90
CA ALA A 126 -31.70 2.02 9.89
C ALA A 126 -30.57 1.17 10.52
N LYS A 127 -30.85 0.40 11.58
CA LYS A 127 -29.91 -0.54 12.17
C LYS A 127 -29.55 -1.66 11.19
N ASP A 128 -30.52 -2.19 10.47
CA ASP A 128 -30.30 -3.27 9.47
C ASP A 128 -29.42 -2.77 8.32
N VAL A 129 -29.69 -1.58 7.78
CA VAL A 129 -28.87 -0.95 6.75
C VAL A 129 -27.46 -0.64 7.27
N GLY A 130 -27.33 -0.11 8.50
CA GLY A 130 -26.03 0.09 9.12
C GLY A 130 -25.21 -1.20 9.28
N SER A 131 -25.88 -2.34 9.48
CA SER A 131 -25.21 -3.64 9.53
C SER A 131 -24.60 -4.06 8.18
N VAL A 132 -25.18 -3.61 7.04
CA VAL A 132 -24.61 -3.85 5.70
C VAL A 132 -23.29 -3.10 5.53
N GLU A 133 -23.22 -1.84 5.98
CA GLU A 133 -21.97 -1.08 5.97
C GLU A 133 -20.87 -1.75 6.78
N VAL A 134 -21.20 -2.20 8.01
CA VAL A 134 -20.25 -2.88 8.89
C VAL A 134 -19.71 -4.14 8.23
N ARG A 135 -20.59 -4.98 7.68
CA ARG A 135 -20.17 -6.20 6.97
C ARG A 135 -19.31 -5.92 5.75
N SER A 136 -19.62 -4.86 4.97
CA SER A 136 -18.78 -4.48 3.82
C SER A 136 -17.37 -4.11 4.28
N GLY A 137 -17.23 -3.31 5.34
CA GLY A 137 -15.93 -2.97 5.91
C GLY A 137 -15.17 -4.20 6.45
N GLU A 138 -15.85 -5.12 7.14
CA GLU A 138 -15.24 -6.36 7.63
C GLU A 138 -14.78 -7.28 6.49
N ARG A 139 -15.55 -7.38 5.41
CA ARG A 139 -15.15 -8.11 4.19
C ARG A 139 -13.91 -7.50 3.57
N ALA A 140 -13.86 -6.18 3.43
CA ALA A 140 -12.69 -5.50 2.88
C ALA A 140 -11.41 -5.79 3.68
N VAL A 141 -11.49 -5.69 5.02
CA VAL A 141 -10.38 -6.03 5.92
C VAL A 141 -10.00 -7.51 5.77
N GLY A 142 -10.99 -8.40 5.79
CA GLY A 142 -10.76 -9.86 5.65
C GLY A 142 -10.06 -10.21 4.34
N ARG A 143 -10.53 -9.65 3.22
CA ARG A 143 -9.92 -9.85 1.89
C ARG A 143 -8.48 -9.34 1.84
N THR A 144 -8.21 -8.18 2.43
CA THR A 144 -6.86 -7.60 2.47
C THR A 144 -5.91 -8.48 3.28
N ILE A 145 -6.35 -9.00 4.44
CA ILE A 145 -5.55 -9.94 5.25
C ILE A 145 -5.28 -11.23 4.50
N LEU A 146 -6.30 -11.84 3.88
CA LEU A 146 -6.13 -13.10 3.12
C LEU A 146 -5.19 -12.93 1.92
N ALA A 147 -5.27 -11.78 1.23
CA ALA A 147 -4.35 -11.45 0.16
C ALA A 147 -2.91 -11.38 0.68
N ALA A 148 -2.65 -10.64 1.75
CA ALA A 148 -1.32 -10.50 2.36
C ALA A 148 -0.72 -11.83 2.83
N LEU A 149 -1.56 -12.76 3.31
CA LEU A 149 -1.12 -14.09 3.76
C LEU A 149 -0.75 -15.02 2.61
N SER A 150 -1.46 -14.96 1.49
CA SER A 150 -1.52 -16.09 0.55
C SER A 150 -1.02 -15.78 -0.86
N THR A 151 -0.93 -14.50 -1.27
CA THR A 151 -0.47 -14.18 -2.64
C THR A 151 1.01 -14.52 -2.83
N PRO A 152 1.43 -15.02 -4.01
CA PRO A 152 2.84 -15.10 -4.36
C PRO A 152 3.48 -13.71 -4.62
N ASP A 153 2.67 -12.68 -4.85
CA ASP A 153 3.12 -11.30 -5.13
C ASP A 153 3.28 -10.52 -3.82
N GLN A 154 4.10 -11.02 -2.93
CA GLN A 154 4.22 -10.55 -1.55
C GLN A 154 4.69 -9.10 -1.44
N LEU A 155 5.65 -8.68 -2.26
CA LEU A 155 6.15 -7.31 -2.26
C LEU A 155 5.06 -6.31 -2.65
N ARG A 156 4.22 -6.65 -3.64
CA ARG A 156 3.07 -5.80 -3.99
C ARG A 156 2.10 -5.65 -2.83
N GLU A 157 1.78 -6.72 -2.09
CA GLU A 157 0.89 -6.61 -0.93
C GLU A 157 1.52 -5.84 0.24
N ARG A 158 2.85 -5.98 0.47
CA ARG A 158 3.55 -5.13 1.44
C ARG A 158 3.48 -3.64 1.08
N LEU A 159 3.67 -3.31 -0.20
CA LEU A 159 3.53 -1.93 -0.66
C LEU A 159 2.08 -1.48 -0.71
N THR A 160 1.12 -2.37 -0.97
CA THR A 160 -0.30 -2.07 -0.81
C THR A 160 -0.60 -1.65 0.63
N TRP A 161 -0.12 -2.38 1.63
CA TRP A 161 -0.23 -1.99 3.04
C TRP A 161 0.45 -0.65 3.34
N PHE A 162 1.67 -0.45 2.85
CA PHE A 162 2.38 0.82 2.99
C PHE A 162 1.58 2.01 2.43
N TRP A 163 1.04 1.87 1.22
CA TRP A 163 0.25 2.93 0.58
C TRP A 163 -1.10 3.13 1.25
N LEU A 164 -1.74 2.08 1.76
CA LEU A 164 -2.95 2.20 2.59
C LEU A 164 -2.69 2.97 3.88
N ASN A 165 -1.49 2.89 4.41
CA ASN A 165 -1.06 3.66 5.57
C ASN A 165 -0.72 5.12 5.18
N HIS A 166 -0.02 5.32 4.07
CA HIS A 166 0.36 6.64 3.56
C HIS A 166 -0.84 7.47 3.07
N PHE A 167 -1.79 6.85 2.39
CA PHE A 167 -3.06 7.42 1.96
C PHE A 167 -4.19 6.92 2.86
N ASN A 168 -4.03 7.12 4.16
CA ASN A 168 -4.92 6.56 5.17
C ASN A 168 -6.36 7.05 5.01
N VAL A 169 -7.30 6.13 5.26
CA VAL A 169 -8.73 6.42 5.42
C VAL A 169 -9.27 5.68 6.65
N TYR A 170 -10.17 6.32 7.41
CA TYR A 170 -10.65 5.79 8.68
C TYR A 170 -11.97 5.04 8.52
N LEU A 171 -11.93 3.72 8.69
CA LEU A 171 -13.06 2.81 8.50
C LEU A 171 -14.31 3.14 9.35
N PRO A 172 -14.20 3.53 10.64
CA PRO A 172 -15.38 3.84 11.46
C PRO A 172 -16.22 5.02 10.97
N THR A 173 -15.72 5.84 10.04
CA THR A 173 -16.52 6.89 9.42
C THR A 173 -17.62 6.27 8.57
N THR A 174 -18.87 6.50 8.93
CA THR A 174 -20.13 5.99 8.36
C THR A 174 -19.98 5.24 7.01
N TYR A 175 -20.49 5.74 5.92
CA TYR A 175 -20.49 5.09 4.58
C TYR A 175 -19.09 4.76 3.99
N LEU A 176 -17.98 5.25 4.58
CA LEU A 176 -16.62 4.88 4.13
C LEU A 176 -16.38 3.38 4.21
N ARG A 177 -17.07 2.68 5.11
CA ARG A 177 -17.03 1.21 5.21
C ARG A 177 -17.38 0.51 3.91
N MET A 178 -18.23 1.10 3.09
CA MET A 178 -18.61 0.57 1.78
C MET A 178 -17.55 0.82 0.70
N PHE A 179 -16.68 1.80 0.90
CA PHE A 179 -15.71 2.26 -0.10
C PHE A 179 -14.32 1.63 0.05
N VAL A 180 -13.94 1.22 1.27
CA VAL A 180 -12.55 0.82 1.54
C VAL A 180 -12.10 -0.42 0.77
N GLY A 181 -13.00 -1.37 0.49
CA GLY A 181 -12.66 -2.54 -0.33
C GLY A 181 -12.31 -2.16 -1.77
N ASP A 182 -13.15 -1.33 -2.37
CA ASP A 182 -12.91 -0.79 -3.71
C ASP A 182 -11.65 0.09 -3.74
N TYR A 183 -11.43 0.89 -2.71
CA TYR A 183 -10.23 1.71 -2.56
C TYR A 183 -8.93 0.89 -2.61
N VAL A 184 -8.89 -0.23 -1.90
CA VAL A 184 -7.76 -1.17 -1.97
C VAL A 184 -7.59 -1.72 -3.37
N ASP A 185 -8.68 -2.23 -3.96
CA ASP A 185 -8.63 -3.08 -5.15
C ASP A 185 -8.50 -2.28 -6.45
N THR A 186 -9.01 -1.02 -6.49
CA THR A 186 -9.02 -0.19 -7.70
C THR A 186 -8.06 0.99 -7.66
N ALA A 187 -7.81 1.59 -6.48
CA ALA A 187 -6.91 2.73 -6.37
C ALA A 187 -5.49 2.34 -5.95
N ILE A 188 -5.33 1.55 -4.89
CA ILE A 188 -4.04 1.33 -4.25
C ILE A 188 -3.28 0.13 -4.85
N ARG A 189 -3.81 -1.11 -4.71
CA ARG A 189 -3.09 -2.35 -5.08
C ARG A 189 -2.59 -2.36 -6.52
N PRO A 190 -3.38 -1.95 -7.54
CA PRO A 190 -2.91 -1.99 -8.93
C PRO A 190 -1.75 -1.03 -9.22
N ARG A 191 -1.54 -0.03 -8.36
CA ARG A 191 -0.54 1.04 -8.53
C ARG A 191 0.57 0.99 -7.48
N ALA A 192 0.57 0.00 -6.61
CA ALA A 192 1.51 -0.07 -5.49
C ALA A 192 2.99 -0.10 -5.92
N LEU A 193 3.28 -0.60 -7.12
CA LEU A 193 4.59 -0.65 -7.77
C LEU A 193 4.64 0.19 -9.07
N GLY A 194 3.60 0.98 -9.35
CA GLY A 194 3.51 1.83 -10.54
C GLY A 194 4.11 3.21 -10.33
N ARG A 195 3.70 4.16 -11.17
CA ARG A 195 4.11 5.56 -11.02
C ARG A 195 3.37 6.23 -9.87
N PHE A 196 4.09 6.96 -9.04
CA PHE A 196 3.51 7.70 -7.91
C PHE A 196 2.42 8.68 -8.36
N ARG A 197 2.60 9.34 -9.50
CA ARG A 197 1.60 10.24 -10.10
C ARG A 197 0.25 9.55 -10.35
N ASP A 198 0.28 8.32 -10.84
CA ASP A 198 -0.94 7.56 -11.12
C ASP A 198 -1.63 7.11 -9.83
N LEU A 199 -0.86 6.71 -8.84
CA LEU A 199 -1.36 6.38 -7.50
C LEU A 199 -2.00 7.59 -6.83
N LEU A 200 -1.32 8.74 -6.84
CA LEU A 200 -1.82 10.01 -6.30
C LEU A 200 -3.14 10.43 -6.97
N GLY A 201 -3.21 10.33 -8.30
CA GLY A 201 -4.42 10.64 -9.05
C GLY A 201 -5.57 9.66 -8.78
N ALA A 202 -5.28 8.37 -8.59
CA ALA A 202 -6.28 7.37 -8.26
C ALA A 202 -6.87 7.57 -6.86
N THR A 203 -6.03 7.89 -5.87
CA THR A 203 -6.48 8.17 -4.50
C THR A 203 -7.30 9.46 -4.43
N LEU A 204 -6.89 10.52 -5.16
CA LEU A 204 -7.64 11.76 -5.23
C LEU A 204 -9.05 11.57 -5.80
N ARG A 205 -9.21 10.73 -6.82
CA ARG A 205 -10.51 10.50 -7.45
C ARG A 205 -11.40 9.51 -6.69
N HIS A 206 -10.85 8.82 -5.68
CA HIS A 206 -11.61 7.79 -5.01
C HIS A 206 -12.55 8.35 -3.94
N PRO A 207 -13.85 7.92 -3.91
CA PRO A 207 -14.83 8.40 -2.94
C PRO A 207 -14.42 8.24 -1.47
N ALA A 208 -13.63 7.21 -1.13
CA ALA A 208 -13.12 7.01 0.21
C ALA A 208 -12.29 8.20 0.70
N MET A 209 -11.32 8.65 -0.11
CA MET A 209 -10.45 9.78 0.22
C MET A 209 -11.21 11.10 0.21
N LEU A 210 -12.04 11.33 -0.83
CA LEU A 210 -12.85 12.54 -0.98
C LEU A 210 -13.85 12.70 0.18
N GLY A 211 -14.38 11.60 0.69
CA GLY A 211 -15.29 11.58 1.83
C GLY A 211 -14.57 11.74 3.16
N TYR A 212 -13.42 11.10 3.33
CA TYR A 212 -12.64 11.14 4.56
C TYR A 212 -12.06 12.53 4.84
N LEU A 213 -11.52 13.20 3.83
CA LEU A 213 -10.93 14.55 3.94
C LEU A 213 -11.90 15.68 3.53
N ASP A 214 -13.20 15.38 3.43
CA ASP A 214 -14.28 16.35 3.21
C ASP A 214 -14.18 17.18 1.90
N ASN A 215 -13.40 16.74 0.91
CA ASN A 215 -13.29 17.49 -0.35
C ASN A 215 -14.59 17.52 -1.16
N ALA A 216 -15.46 16.53 -0.98
CA ALA A 216 -16.79 16.52 -1.60
C ALA A 216 -17.67 17.72 -1.20
N LYS A 217 -17.28 18.47 -0.15
CA LYS A 217 -17.93 19.70 0.30
C LYS A 217 -17.19 20.98 -0.13
N ASN A 218 -16.10 20.84 -0.90
CA ASN A 218 -15.25 21.94 -1.34
C ASN A 218 -15.79 22.57 -2.63
N THR A 219 -16.32 23.78 -2.54
CA THR A 219 -16.91 24.52 -3.67
C THR A 219 -16.34 25.93 -3.78
N ALA A 220 -16.48 26.57 -4.93
CA ALA A 220 -16.04 27.96 -5.15
C ALA A 220 -16.63 28.94 -4.11
N GLN A 221 -17.88 28.68 -3.66
CA GLN A 221 -18.61 29.51 -2.69
C GLN A 221 -18.25 29.14 -1.23
N ARG A 222 -17.89 27.88 -1.00
CA ARG A 222 -17.54 27.35 0.33
C ARG A 222 -16.30 26.49 0.26
N ARG A 223 -15.15 27.16 0.33
CA ARG A 223 -13.84 26.47 0.26
C ARG A 223 -13.59 25.64 1.51
N ASN A 224 -12.97 24.47 1.30
CA ASN A 224 -12.50 23.57 2.34
C ASN A 224 -11.04 23.20 2.04
N GLU A 225 -10.13 23.58 2.94
CA GLU A 225 -8.69 23.39 2.78
C GLU A 225 -8.19 22.03 3.29
N ASN A 226 -9.05 21.25 3.98
CA ASN A 226 -8.60 20.04 4.68
C ASN A 226 -7.84 19.11 3.75
N TYR A 227 -8.48 18.72 2.64
CA TYR A 227 -7.82 17.81 1.70
C TYR A 227 -6.58 18.44 1.04
N ALA A 228 -6.62 19.71 0.65
CA ALA A 228 -5.49 20.38 0.05
C ALA A 228 -4.26 20.38 0.98
N ARG A 229 -4.47 20.63 2.27
CA ARG A 229 -3.44 20.59 3.29
C ARG A 229 -2.82 19.20 3.41
N GLU A 230 -3.63 18.18 3.62
CA GLU A 230 -3.16 16.81 3.80
C GLU A 230 -2.48 16.27 2.52
N LEU A 231 -2.98 16.66 1.35
CA LEU A 231 -2.38 16.30 0.07
C LEU A 231 -0.95 16.84 -0.07
N MET A 232 -0.70 18.06 0.40
CA MET A 232 0.64 18.65 0.38
C MET A 232 1.51 18.16 1.53
N GLU A 233 0.97 18.12 2.73
CA GLU A 233 1.73 17.88 3.96
C GLU A 233 2.06 16.41 4.18
N LEU A 234 1.09 15.51 3.98
CA LEU A 234 1.26 14.08 4.29
C LEU A 234 1.48 13.23 3.05
N HIS A 235 0.78 13.54 1.96
CA HIS A 235 0.76 12.66 0.81
C HIS A 235 1.83 12.99 -0.24
N THR A 236 2.37 14.24 -0.26
CA THR A 236 3.35 14.65 -1.27
C THR A 236 4.59 15.32 -0.68
N LEU A 237 4.58 16.64 -0.47
CA LEU A 237 5.77 17.45 -0.16
C LEU A 237 6.40 17.11 1.20
N GLY A 238 5.62 16.63 2.13
CA GLY A 238 6.03 16.43 3.53
C GLY A 238 5.97 17.71 4.36
N VAL A 239 5.98 17.57 5.68
CA VAL A 239 6.08 18.69 6.62
C VAL A 239 7.37 19.47 6.32
N GLY A 240 7.25 20.78 6.13
CA GLY A 240 8.41 21.64 5.78
C GLY A 240 8.87 21.47 4.33
N GLY A 241 8.03 20.94 3.42
CA GLY A 241 8.32 20.74 1.99
C GLY A 241 8.45 22.00 1.15
N GLY A 242 8.50 23.19 1.77
CA GLY A 242 8.74 24.48 1.09
C GLY A 242 7.49 25.17 0.56
N TYR A 243 6.29 24.70 0.92
CA TYR A 243 5.00 25.33 0.58
C TYR A 243 4.56 26.32 1.68
N THR A 244 3.65 27.21 1.32
CA THR A 244 3.07 28.23 2.19
C THR A 244 1.58 27.95 2.45
N GLN A 245 1.00 28.65 3.44
CA GLN A 245 -0.46 28.64 3.63
C GLN A 245 -1.19 29.12 2.36
N GLY A 246 -0.63 30.11 1.65
CA GLY A 246 -1.17 30.56 0.37
C GLY A 246 -1.24 29.45 -0.68
N ASP A 247 -0.24 28.55 -0.75
CA ASP A 247 -0.25 27.41 -1.66
C ASP A 247 -1.37 26.41 -1.30
N VAL A 248 -1.63 26.19 0.00
CA VAL A 248 -2.76 25.35 0.46
C VAL A 248 -4.10 25.94 0.03
N GLU A 249 -4.27 27.25 0.18
CA GLU A 249 -5.48 27.96 -0.26
C GLU A 249 -5.66 27.87 -1.79
N GLN A 250 -4.58 28.02 -2.56
CA GLN A 250 -4.65 27.88 -4.03
C GLN A 250 -4.97 26.45 -4.45
N LEU A 251 -4.38 25.45 -3.80
CA LEU A 251 -4.72 24.05 -4.07
C LEU A 251 -6.18 23.74 -3.70
N ALA A 252 -6.68 24.27 -2.58
CA ALA A 252 -8.10 24.14 -2.22
C ALA A 252 -9.01 24.75 -3.30
N ARG A 253 -8.64 25.89 -3.91
CA ARG A 253 -9.35 26.49 -5.05
C ARG A 253 -9.32 25.59 -6.29
N ILE A 254 -8.17 24.97 -6.59
CA ILE A 254 -8.01 24.03 -7.69
C ILE A 254 -8.92 22.80 -7.49
N LEU A 255 -9.05 22.32 -6.25
CA LEU A 255 -9.84 21.13 -5.91
C LEU A 255 -11.35 21.42 -5.74
N THR A 256 -11.82 22.66 -5.93
CA THR A 256 -13.26 22.97 -5.88
C THR A 256 -14.02 22.23 -6.97
N GLY A 257 -15.21 21.72 -6.65
CA GLY A 257 -16.04 20.94 -7.57
C GLY A 257 -15.64 19.46 -7.72
N VAL A 258 -14.53 19.04 -7.11
CA VAL A 258 -14.13 17.63 -7.04
C VAL A 258 -14.88 16.93 -5.92
N GLY A 259 -15.69 15.93 -6.26
CA GLY A 259 -16.52 15.21 -5.30
C GLY A 259 -16.91 13.82 -5.79
N TYR A 260 -17.93 13.26 -5.17
CA TYR A 260 -18.51 11.99 -5.55
C TYR A 260 -20.02 11.97 -5.31
N GLY A 261 -20.72 11.13 -6.04
CA GLY A 261 -22.15 10.95 -5.87
C GLY A 261 -22.81 10.25 -7.05
N PHE A 262 -24.12 10.03 -6.92
CA PHE A 262 -24.97 9.44 -7.97
C PHE A 262 -26.04 10.43 -8.47
N THR A 263 -25.93 11.70 -8.08
CA THR A 263 -26.81 12.75 -8.57
C THR A 263 -26.69 12.82 -10.11
N PRO A 264 -27.81 12.96 -10.83
CA PRO A 264 -27.76 13.19 -12.27
C PRO A 264 -26.89 14.39 -12.63
N GLU A 265 -26.37 14.38 -13.83
CA GLU A 265 -25.59 15.50 -14.36
C GLU A 265 -26.39 16.81 -14.20
N PRO A 266 -25.79 17.84 -13.56
CA PRO A 266 -26.47 19.11 -13.37
C PRO A 266 -26.67 19.81 -14.73
N ARG A 267 -27.77 20.56 -14.84
CA ARG A 267 -27.94 21.46 -15.99
C ARG A 267 -26.90 22.57 -15.90
N MET A 268 -26.12 22.72 -16.96
CA MET A 268 -25.04 23.71 -17.00
C MET A 268 -24.92 24.35 -18.39
N PRO A 269 -24.28 25.53 -18.50
CA PRO A 269 -23.99 26.16 -19.79
C PRO A 269 -23.08 25.28 -20.65
N PRO A 270 -23.20 25.34 -22.00
CA PRO A 270 -22.41 24.50 -22.92
C PRO A 270 -20.90 24.62 -22.76
N ASP A 271 -20.40 25.80 -22.40
CA ASP A 271 -18.97 26.04 -22.14
C ASP A 271 -18.46 25.29 -20.89
N ARG A 272 -19.32 25.00 -19.93
CA ARG A 272 -19.01 24.23 -18.73
C ARG A 272 -19.20 22.73 -18.93
N GLN A 273 -20.14 22.32 -19.79
CA GLN A 273 -20.47 20.92 -20.06
C GLN A 273 -19.25 20.09 -20.48
N ARG A 274 -18.34 20.63 -21.29
CA ARG A 274 -17.11 19.97 -21.74
C ARG A 274 -16.14 19.64 -20.59
N ASP A 275 -16.21 20.37 -19.48
CA ASP A 275 -15.33 20.20 -18.32
C ASP A 275 -15.91 19.18 -17.32
N TYR A 276 -17.21 18.87 -17.40
CA TYR A 276 -17.83 17.87 -16.54
C TYR A 276 -17.16 16.50 -16.71
N ARG A 277 -16.87 15.84 -15.60
CA ARG A 277 -16.30 14.48 -15.58
C ARG A 277 -17.06 13.62 -14.60
N ARG A 278 -17.32 12.38 -15.01
CA ARG A 278 -17.86 11.32 -14.16
C ARG A 278 -17.15 10.02 -14.48
N ASP A 279 -16.70 9.33 -13.43
CA ASP A 279 -16.20 7.97 -13.50
C ASP A 279 -16.71 7.21 -12.27
N GLY A 280 -17.66 6.30 -12.49
CA GLY A 280 -18.39 5.66 -11.40
C GLY A 280 -19.04 6.67 -10.46
N LEU A 281 -18.60 6.69 -9.20
CA LEU A 281 -19.04 7.67 -8.19
C LEU A 281 -18.27 8.98 -8.24
N PHE A 282 -17.07 9.03 -8.80
CA PHE A 282 -16.30 10.27 -8.93
C PHE A 282 -17.02 11.28 -9.82
N VAL A 283 -17.03 12.54 -9.40
CA VAL A 283 -17.62 13.65 -10.17
C VAL A 283 -16.72 14.88 -10.04
N PHE A 284 -16.44 15.52 -11.17
CA PHE A 284 -16.04 16.93 -11.20
C PHE A 284 -17.23 17.74 -11.72
N ASP A 285 -17.76 18.61 -10.85
CA ASP A 285 -18.86 19.52 -11.16
C ASP A 285 -18.33 20.92 -11.46
N PRO A 286 -18.27 21.32 -12.74
CA PRO A 286 -17.75 22.63 -13.14
C PRO A 286 -18.59 23.83 -12.65
N THR A 287 -19.85 23.59 -12.21
CA THR A 287 -20.69 24.65 -11.63
C THR A 287 -20.26 25.04 -10.23
N GLN A 288 -19.51 24.16 -9.55
CA GLN A 288 -18.98 24.34 -8.21
C GLN A 288 -17.49 24.76 -8.21
N HIS A 289 -16.87 24.84 -9.40
CA HIS A 289 -15.43 25.11 -9.54
C HIS A 289 -15.09 26.60 -9.60
N ASP A 290 -13.96 26.97 -9.00
CA ASP A 290 -13.35 28.31 -9.08
C ASP A 290 -12.47 28.42 -10.33
N TYR A 291 -12.93 29.13 -11.36
CA TYR A 291 -12.21 29.31 -12.64
C TYR A 291 -11.24 30.49 -12.68
N GLY A 292 -10.99 31.18 -11.57
CA GLY A 292 -9.94 32.19 -11.51
C GLY A 292 -8.53 31.58 -11.65
N ASP A 293 -7.57 32.32 -12.18
CA ASP A 293 -6.16 31.91 -12.18
C ASP A 293 -5.65 31.65 -10.74
N LYS A 294 -4.75 30.68 -10.56
CA LYS A 294 -4.15 30.32 -9.28
C LYS A 294 -2.64 30.44 -9.32
N SER A 295 -2.04 30.96 -8.25
CA SER A 295 -0.58 30.92 -8.04
C SER A 295 -0.26 29.75 -7.12
N PHE A 296 0.36 28.70 -7.63
CA PHE A 296 0.59 27.46 -6.90
C PHE A 296 2.06 27.02 -7.03
N LEU A 297 2.77 26.93 -5.90
CA LEU A 297 4.19 26.55 -5.82
C LEU A 297 5.06 27.34 -6.82
N GLY A 298 4.87 28.66 -6.84
CA GLY A 298 5.61 29.58 -7.72
C GLY A 298 5.23 29.53 -9.19
N ARG A 299 4.17 28.81 -9.59
CA ARG A 299 3.66 28.71 -10.96
C ARG A 299 2.27 29.31 -11.08
N THR A 300 1.94 29.87 -12.23
CA THR A 300 0.58 30.32 -12.53
C THR A 300 -0.17 29.23 -13.27
N ILE A 301 -1.20 28.67 -12.64
CA ILE A 301 -2.14 27.73 -13.25
C ILE A 301 -3.34 28.55 -13.75
N LYS A 302 -3.60 28.48 -15.06
CA LYS A 302 -4.74 29.16 -15.68
C LYS A 302 -6.05 28.44 -15.36
N GLY A 303 -7.13 29.23 -15.19
CA GLY A 303 -8.47 28.72 -14.94
C GLY A 303 -9.03 27.94 -16.14
N ARG A 304 -8.94 26.59 -16.08
CA ARG A 304 -9.29 25.68 -17.17
C ARG A 304 -10.12 24.46 -16.70
N GLY A 305 -10.74 24.58 -15.53
CA GLY A 305 -11.57 23.52 -14.96
C GLY A 305 -10.76 22.26 -14.60
N TYR A 306 -11.22 21.08 -15.00
CA TYR A 306 -10.60 19.82 -14.61
C TYR A 306 -9.10 19.70 -14.95
N ALA A 307 -8.64 20.36 -16.02
CA ALA A 307 -7.24 20.35 -16.41
C ALA A 307 -6.29 20.98 -15.37
N GLU A 308 -6.79 21.87 -14.51
CA GLU A 308 -6.01 22.46 -13.42
C GLU A 308 -5.63 21.43 -12.36
N ILE A 309 -6.53 20.49 -12.10
CA ILE A 309 -6.31 19.41 -11.13
C ILE A 309 -5.19 18.50 -11.62
N GLU A 310 -5.22 18.11 -12.90
CA GLU A 310 -4.17 17.27 -13.50
C GLU A 310 -2.81 17.97 -13.46
N GLU A 311 -2.78 19.29 -13.79
CA GLU A 311 -1.56 20.09 -13.73
C GLU A 311 -1.02 20.22 -12.30
N ALA A 312 -1.88 20.44 -11.31
CA ALA A 312 -1.48 20.49 -9.90
C ALA A 312 -0.92 19.15 -9.40
N LEU A 313 -1.53 18.04 -9.78
CA LEU A 313 -1.02 16.70 -9.46
C LEU A 313 0.33 16.42 -10.11
N ASP A 314 0.55 16.88 -11.35
CA ASP A 314 1.84 16.78 -12.04
C ASP A 314 2.93 17.60 -11.34
N ILE A 315 2.60 18.82 -10.89
CA ILE A 315 3.52 19.67 -10.12
C ILE A 315 3.89 18.97 -8.79
N LEU A 316 2.91 18.48 -8.06
CA LEU A 316 3.13 17.80 -6.76
C LEU A 316 3.95 16.51 -6.92
N ALA A 317 3.59 15.66 -7.87
CA ALA A 317 4.24 14.36 -8.04
C ALA A 317 5.71 14.48 -8.48
N ARG A 318 6.04 15.52 -9.26
CA ARG A 318 7.40 15.79 -9.76
C ARG A 318 8.18 16.77 -8.91
N HIS A 319 7.69 17.13 -7.73
CA HIS A 319 8.39 18.06 -6.86
C HIS A 319 9.55 17.37 -6.12
N PRO A 320 10.75 17.99 -6.02
CA PRO A 320 11.89 17.37 -5.31
C PRO A 320 11.61 17.03 -3.84
N ALA A 321 10.77 17.80 -3.15
CA ALA A 321 10.35 17.52 -1.79
C ALA A 321 9.50 16.22 -1.72
N THR A 322 8.62 16.00 -2.71
CA THR A 322 7.84 14.75 -2.83
C THR A 322 8.76 13.55 -3.05
N ALA A 323 9.74 13.66 -3.96
CA ALA A 323 10.73 12.61 -4.17
C ALA A 323 11.44 12.23 -2.88
N ARG A 324 11.87 13.23 -2.09
CA ARG A 324 12.53 13.01 -0.79
C ARG A 324 11.57 12.39 0.23
N HIS A 325 10.37 12.94 0.39
CA HIS A 325 9.38 12.48 1.36
C HIS A 325 8.96 11.03 1.10
N VAL A 326 8.57 10.72 -0.14
CA VAL A 326 8.16 9.38 -0.55
C VAL A 326 9.31 8.37 -0.42
N SER A 327 10.52 8.73 -0.88
CA SER A 327 11.69 7.87 -0.75
C SER A 327 12.07 7.59 0.71
N THR A 328 11.95 8.60 1.58
CA THR A 328 12.18 8.43 3.03
C THR A 328 11.18 7.45 3.64
N SER A 329 9.90 7.63 3.33
CA SER A 329 8.82 6.79 3.87
C SER A 329 8.91 5.34 3.38
N LEU A 330 9.20 5.12 2.08
CA LEU A 330 9.43 3.79 1.52
C LEU A 330 10.65 3.10 2.16
N ALA A 331 11.75 3.82 2.29
CA ALA A 331 12.95 3.28 2.92
C ALA A 331 12.68 2.88 4.37
N ARG A 332 12.04 3.74 5.18
CA ARG A 332 11.63 3.40 6.57
C ARG A 332 10.78 2.13 6.62
N ALA A 333 9.78 2.03 5.77
CA ALA A 333 8.86 0.88 5.76
C ALA A 333 9.56 -0.45 5.41
N LEU A 334 10.58 -0.42 4.55
CA LEU A 334 11.28 -1.63 4.09
C LEU A 334 12.51 -1.97 4.93
N LEU A 335 13.25 -0.97 5.41
CA LEU A 335 14.39 -1.17 6.33
C LEU A 335 13.92 -1.48 7.76
N GLY A 336 12.77 -0.93 8.18
CA GLY A 336 12.31 -0.96 9.58
C GLY A 336 13.14 -0.08 10.51
N ASP A 337 13.87 0.89 9.95
CA ASP A 337 14.76 1.81 10.65
C ASP A 337 14.83 3.16 9.90
N VAL A 338 15.40 4.17 10.53
CA VAL A 338 15.61 5.50 9.93
C VAL A 338 16.67 5.41 8.84
N PRO A 339 16.35 5.73 7.56
CA PRO A 339 17.31 5.69 6.48
C PRO A 339 18.36 6.80 6.61
N SER A 340 19.59 6.54 6.14
CA SER A 340 20.64 7.56 6.06
C SER A 340 20.24 8.67 5.07
N ALA A 341 20.68 9.92 5.32
CA ALA A 341 20.45 11.03 4.40
C ALA A 341 21.00 10.74 2.99
N ALA A 342 22.14 10.07 2.91
CA ALA A 342 22.77 9.69 1.63
C ALA A 342 21.92 8.67 0.85
N LEU A 343 21.31 7.69 1.52
CA LEU A 343 20.37 6.76 0.90
C LEU A 343 19.14 7.51 0.36
N VAL A 344 18.54 8.38 1.17
CA VAL A 344 17.37 9.18 0.77
C VAL A 344 17.68 10.02 -0.47
N GLU A 345 18.85 10.64 -0.55
CA GLU A 345 19.28 11.39 -1.73
C GLU A 345 19.44 10.51 -2.97
N ARG A 346 20.03 9.30 -2.82
CA ARG A 346 20.13 8.34 -3.94
C ARG A 346 18.75 7.92 -4.45
N LEU A 347 17.86 7.53 -3.54
CA LEU A 347 16.50 7.12 -3.89
C LEU A 347 15.68 8.27 -4.47
N GLY A 348 15.83 9.50 -3.93
CA GLY A 348 15.18 10.70 -4.45
C GLY A 348 15.62 11.01 -5.89
N ARG A 349 16.89 10.81 -6.24
CA ARG A 349 17.35 10.92 -7.64
C ARG A 349 16.69 9.86 -8.54
N VAL A 350 16.67 8.60 -8.11
CA VAL A 350 16.00 7.52 -8.88
C VAL A 350 14.52 7.85 -9.08
N PHE A 351 13.84 8.36 -8.05
CA PHE A 351 12.44 8.79 -8.14
C PHE A 351 12.27 9.87 -9.21
N MET A 352 13.11 10.91 -9.20
CA MET A 352 13.03 12.01 -10.18
C MET A 352 13.35 11.54 -11.60
N ASP A 353 14.41 10.75 -11.77
CA ASP A 353 14.89 10.27 -13.08
C ASP A 353 13.91 9.28 -13.73
N SER A 354 13.17 8.53 -12.92
CA SER A 354 12.17 7.54 -13.39
C SER A 354 10.74 8.08 -13.48
N ASP A 355 10.53 9.39 -13.30
CA ASP A 355 9.19 10.00 -13.25
C ASP A 355 8.29 9.36 -12.17
N GLY A 356 8.88 9.09 -11.00
CA GLY A 356 8.18 8.54 -9.83
C GLY A 356 7.84 7.06 -9.93
N ASP A 357 8.59 6.26 -10.70
CA ASP A 357 8.41 4.81 -10.79
C ASP A 357 8.85 4.14 -9.49
N ILE A 358 7.86 3.67 -8.72
CA ILE A 358 8.07 3.05 -7.41
C ILE A 358 8.83 1.73 -7.51
N ALA A 359 8.62 0.96 -8.57
CA ALA A 359 9.35 -0.27 -8.83
C ALA A 359 10.87 -0.01 -8.94
N GLN A 360 11.25 1.06 -9.65
CA GLN A 360 12.66 1.47 -9.77
C GLN A 360 13.24 1.95 -8.44
N VAL A 361 12.48 2.70 -7.65
CA VAL A 361 12.92 3.16 -6.31
C VAL A 361 13.14 1.98 -5.38
N VAL A 362 12.21 1.02 -5.34
CA VAL A 362 12.33 -0.19 -4.52
C VAL A 362 13.49 -1.07 -5.00
N LYS A 363 13.67 -1.21 -6.31
CA LYS A 363 14.80 -1.95 -6.89
C LYS A 363 16.14 -1.33 -6.49
N ALA A 364 16.24 -0.01 -6.54
CA ALA A 364 17.44 0.72 -6.10
C ALA A 364 17.69 0.55 -4.61
N LEU A 365 16.65 0.62 -3.78
CA LEU A 365 16.75 0.40 -2.34
C LEU A 365 17.29 -1.01 -2.01
N VAL A 366 16.72 -2.06 -2.60
CA VAL A 366 17.12 -3.47 -2.33
C VAL A 366 18.58 -3.73 -2.73
N ARG A 367 19.08 -3.00 -3.73
CA ARG A 367 20.47 -3.10 -4.20
C ARG A 367 21.45 -2.20 -3.46
N ASP A 368 20.94 -1.32 -2.61
CA ASP A 368 21.78 -0.41 -1.82
C ASP A 368 22.45 -1.15 -0.64
N PRO A 369 23.71 -0.87 -0.32
CA PRO A 369 24.40 -1.45 0.83
C PRO A 369 23.67 -1.25 2.16
N ASP A 370 22.98 -0.11 2.35
CA ASP A 370 22.23 0.21 3.56
C ASP A 370 21.08 -0.79 3.79
N PHE A 371 20.47 -1.33 2.69
CA PHE A 371 19.46 -2.38 2.81
C PHE A 371 20.04 -3.66 3.41
N GLY A 372 21.15 -4.13 2.88
CA GLY A 372 21.83 -5.32 3.42
C GLY A 372 22.22 -5.15 4.90
N ALA A 373 22.73 -3.96 5.26
CA ALA A 373 23.10 -3.63 6.63
C ALA A 373 21.92 -3.51 7.61
N SER A 374 20.69 -3.27 7.11
CA SER A 374 19.47 -3.16 7.94
C SER A 374 18.86 -4.52 8.28
N LEU A 375 19.20 -5.58 7.55
CA LEU A 375 18.61 -6.90 7.75
C LEU A 375 18.84 -7.42 9.18
N GLY A 376 17.78 -7.90 9.79
CA GLY A 376 17.78 -8.37 11.17
C GLY A 376 17.69 -7.27 12.24
N ARG A 377 17.70 -5.99 11.87
CA ARG A 377 17.62 -4.87 12.82
C ARG A 377 16.22 -4.27 12.94
N GLY A 378 15.46 -4.24 11.85
CA GLY A 378 14.15 -3.62 11.82
C GLY A 378 13.15 -4.35 12.69
N PHE A 379 12.62 -3.67 13.72
CA PHE A 379 11.56 -4.21 14.56
C PHE A 379 10.26 -4.30 13.78
N LYS A 380 9.61 -5.47 13.80
CA LYS A 380 8.34 -5.67 13.10
C LYS A 380 7.23 -4.87 13.76
N ASP A 381 6.53 -4.04 12.99
CA ASP A 381 5.25 -3.49 13.42
C ASP A 381 4.23 -4.62 13.67
N PRO A 382 3.08 -4.35 14.34
CA PRO A 382 2.08 -5.37 14.63
C PRO A 382 1.60 -6.14 13.41
N VAL A 383 1.40 -5.48 12.26
CA VAL A 383 0.94 -6.15 11.02
C VAL A 383 2.00 -7.14 10.53
N ARG A 384 3.26 -6.72 10.41
CA ARG A 384 4.35 -7.63 10.04
C ARG A 384 4.52 -8.76 11.04
N TYR A 385 4.46 -8.45 12.34
CA TYR A 385 4.61 -9.45 13.39
C TYR A 385 3.53 -10.54 13.30
N VAL A 386 2.24 -10.15 13.29
CA VAL A 386 1.13 -11.10 13.27
C VAL A 386 1.11 -11.90 11.97
N LEU A 387 1.24 -11.22 10.82
CA LEU A 387 1.21 -11.92 9.54
C LEU A 387 2.39 -12.87 9.36
N SER A 388 3.61 -12.49 9.80
CA SER A 388 4.77 -13.38 9.74
C SER A 388 4.62 -14.60 10.64
N ALA A 389 4.04 -14.42 11.84
CA ALA A 389 3.74 -15.54 12.74
C ALA A 389 2.71 -16.49 12.14
N VAL A 390 1.60 -15.96 11.62
CA VAL A 390 0.55 -16.78 10.99
C VAL A 390 1.06 -17.50 9.75
N ARG A 391 1.82 -16.83 8.88
CA ARG A 391 2.42 -17.46 7.68
C ARG A 391 3.37 -18.59 8.04
N LEU A 392 4.21 -18.41 9.05
CA LEU A 392 5.15 -19.43 9.50
C LEU A 392 4.43 -20.69 10.03
N ILE A 393 3.38 -20.50 10.84
CA ILE A 393 2.69 -21.62 11.50
C ILE A 393 1.65 -22.33 10.62
N SER A 394 1.18 -21.68 9.56
CA SER A 394 0.14 -22.20 8.67
C SER A 394 0.64 -22.48 7.25
N ALA A 395 1.96 -22.67 7.08
CA ALA A 395 2.58 -22.86 5.78
C ALA A 395 1.95 -24.00 4.94
N ASP A 396 1.42 -25.04 5.61
CA ASP A 396 0.75 -26.21 5.02
C ASP A 396 -0.79 -26.15 5.05
N ARG A 397 -1.37 -25.03 5.55
CA ARG A 397 -2.82 -24.94 5.82
C ARG A 397 -3.39 -23.63 5.33
N THR A 398 -4.53 -23.68 4.65
CA THR A 398 -5.23 -22.48 4.14
C THR A 398 -6.01 -21.79 5.25
N ILE A 399 -5.71 -20.51 5.49
CA ILE A 399 -6.50 -19.63 6.37
C ILE A 399 -7.84 -19.33 5.68
N ARG A 400 -8.94 -19.54 6.40
CA ARG A 400 -10.32 -19.34 5.92
C ARG A 400 -11.04 -18.20 6.63
N ASN A 401 -10.61 -17.88 7.84
CA ASN A 401 -11.24 -16.85 8.67
C ASN A 401 -10.19 -15.85 9.17
N PRO A 402 -10.16 -14.64 8.64
CA PRO A 402 -9.23 -13.59 9.05
C PRO A 402 -9.64 -12.85 10.34
N ALA A 403 -10.84 -13.08 10.89
CA ALA A 403 -11.36 -12.34 12.04
C ALA A 403 -10.47 -12.43 13.30
N PRO A 404 -9.86 -13.58 13.66
CA PRO A 404 -8.90 -13.62 14.76
C PRO A 404 -7.69 -12.71 14.52
N ILE A 405 -7.15 -12.70 13.30
CA ILE A 405 -6.01 -11.85 12.93
C ILE A 405 -6.39 -10.37 13.09
N GLN A 406 -7.55 -9.96 12.57
CA GLN A 406 -8.06 -8.61 12.74
C GLN A 406 -8.19 -8.21 14.22
N SER A 407 -8.65 -9.15 15.08
CA SER A 407 -8.75 -8.94 16.53
C SER A 407 -7.37 -8.75 17.16
N TRP A 408 -6.37 -9.56 16.78
CA TRP A 408 -4.99 -9.42 17.28
C TRP A 408 -4.35 -8.10 16.86
N LEU A 409 -4.54 -7.69 15.60
CA LEU A 409 -4.04 -6.40 15.10
C LEU A 409 -4.66 -5.22 15.85
N LYS A 410 -5.97 -5.26 16.13
CA LYS A 410 -6.65 -4.25 16.95
C LYS A 410 -6.10 -4.21 18.38
N ARG A 411 -5.86 -5.38 18.99
CA ARG A 411 -5.26 -5.51 20.34
C ARG A 411 -3.85 -4.92 20.39
N LEU A 412 -3.09 -5.07 19.33
CA LEU A 412 -1.74 -4.51 19.18
C LEU A 412 -1.76 -3.03 18.72
N GLY A 413 -2.93 -2.41 18.58
CA GLY A 413 -3.07 -0.99 18.23
C GLY A 413 -2.89 -0.66 16.74
N GLN A 414 -2.78 -1.66 15.84
CA GLN A 414 -2.60 -1.45 14.40
C GLN A 414 -3.66 -2.21 13.57
N GLY A 415 -4.94 -2.02 13.91
CA GLY A 415 -6.05 -2.58 13.11
C GLY A 415 -6.11 -1.93 11.72
N LEU A 416 -6.38 -2.72 10.66
CA LEU A 416 -6.50 -2.18 9.31
C LEU A 416 -7.58 -1.10 9.26
N PHE A 417 -7.27 0.05 8.63
CA PHE A 417 -8.13 1.24 8.56
C PHE A 417 -8.60 1.78 9.92
N GLY A 418 -7.88 1.45 10.99
CA GLY A 418 -8.23 1.85 12.36
C GLY A 418 -7.60 3.15 12.84
N ARG A 419 -6.69 3.76 12.07
CA ARG A 419 -6.06 5.04 12.39
C ARG A 419 -7.01 6.19 12.07
N SER A 420 -7.36 6.98 13.09
CA SER A 420 -8.36 8.06 12.93
C SER A 420 -7.81 9.33 12.28
N THR A 421 -6.50 9.53 12.31
CA THR A 421 -5.83 10.69 11.73
C THR A 421 -5.21 10.38 10.36
N PRO A 422 -5.13 11.35 9.44
CA PRO A 422 -4.70 11.11 8.07
C PRO A 422 -3.21 10.78 7.90
N ASP A 423 -2.38 11.00 8.93
CA ASP A 423 -0.95 10.68 8.96
C ASP A 423 -0.63 9.18 8.92
N GLY A 424 -1.63 8.32 9.12
CA GLY A 424 -1.44 6.86 9.19
C GLY A 424 -0.76 6.41 10.49
N TYR A 425 -0.45 5.13 10.56
CA TYR A 425 0.30 4.54 11.67
C TYR A 425 1.79 4.89 11.58
N PRO A 426 2.46 5.11 12.72
CA PRO A 426 3.89 5.40 12.73
C PRO A 426 4.70 4.24 12.14
N LEU A 427 5.79 4.61 11.44
CA LEU A 427 6.73 3.65 10.83
C LEU A 427 7.94 3.35 11.72
N ASP A 428 8.11 4.10 12.81
CA ASP A 428 9.28 3.98 13.68
C ASP A 428 9.13 2.84 14.69
N ALA A 429 10.20 2.07 14.88
CA ALA A 429 10.23 0.94 15.80
C ALA A 429 9.90 1.33 17.25
N ALA A 430 10.26 2.56 17.66
CA ALA A 430 10.03 3.09 19.01
C ALA A 430 8.53 3.11 19.39
N ASP A 431 7.64 3.27 18.43
CA ASP A 431 6.19 3.29 18.66
C ASP A 431 5.62 1.88 18.96
N TRP A 432 6.37 0.82 18.64
CA TRP A 432 5.91 -0.56 18.69
C TRP A 432 6.65 -1.48 19.66
N ASN A 433 7.72 -1.00 20.32
CA ASN A 433 8.56 -1.81 21.20
C ASN A 433 8.41 -1.50 22.70
N GLY A 434 7.42 -0.70 23.08
CA GLY A 434 7.17 -0.36 24.49
C GLY A 434 6.71 -1.56 25.33
N PRO A 435 6.84 -1.51 26.67
CA PRO A 435 6.51 -2.63 27.56
C PRO A 435 5.08 -3.15 27.41
N GLY A 436 4.08 -2.28 27.25
CA GLY A 436 2.69 -2.69 27.02
C GLY A 436 2.48 -3.43 25.70
N GLN A 437 3.22 -3.04 24.66
CA GLN A 437 3.25 -3.75 23.39
C GLN A 437 3.86 -5.15 23.54
N MET A 438 4.93 -5.29 24.32
CA MET A 438 5.56 -6.60 24.56
C MET A 438 4.60 -7.58 25.24
N VAL A 439 3.91 -7.14 26.31
CA VAL A 439 2.89 -7.99 26.96
C VAL A 439 1.80 -8.43 25.98
N SER A 440 1.30 -7.49 25.17
CA SER A 440 0.27 -7.80 24.16
C SER A 440 0.79 -8.76 23.09
N ARG A 441 2.07 -8.65 22.67
CA ARG A 441 2.70 -9.57 21.71
C ARG A 441 2.85 -10.97 22.28
N PHE A 442 3.26 -11.12 23.54
CA PHE A 442 3.34 -12.44 24.19
C PHE A 442 1.97 -13.11 24.28
N GLU A 443 0.93 -12.35 24.58
CA GLU A 443 -0.43 -12.88 24.59
C GLU A 443 -0.89 -13.32 23.20
N VAL A 444 -0.59 -12.53 22.16
CA VAL A 444 -0.90 -12.91 20.76
C VAL A 444 -0.08 -14.12 20.34
N ALA A 445 1.22 -14.20 20.70
CA ALA A 445 2.05 -15.38 20.44
C ALA A 445 1.44 -16.65 21.07
N ARG A 446 0.95 -16.55 22.33
CA ARG A 446 0.26 -17.64 23.02
C ARG A 446 -0.98 -18.09 22.25
N LEU A 447 -1.86 -17.16 21.85
CA LEU A 447 -3.08 -17.47 21.10
C LEU A 447 -2.78 -18.16 19.75
N ILE A 448 -1.74 -17.69 19.06
CA ILE A 448 -1.28 -18.28 17.79
C ILE A 448 -0.74 -19.69 18.02
N SER A 449 0.11 -19.88 19.04
CA SER A 449 0.76 -21.18 19.34
C SER A 449 -0.21 -22.27 19.78
N GLU A 450 -1.34 -21.90 20.38
CA GLU A 450 -2.43 -22.84 20.75
C GLU A 450 -3.21 -23.37 19.53
N GLY A 451 -2.80 -22.98 18.31
CA GLY A 451 -3.32 -23.49 17.04
C GLY A 451 -4.46 -22.71 16.45
N ALA A 452 -5.01 -21.69 17.16
CA ALA A 452 -6.05 -20.77 16.70
C ALA A 452 -7.06 -21.44 15.71
N PRO A 453 -7.83 -22.46 16.11
CA PRO A 453 -8.64 -23.28 15.20
C PRO A 453 -9.67 -22.45 14.42
N ALA A 454 -10.06 -21.30 14.96
CA ALA A 454 -10.94 -20.36 14.29
C ALA A 454 -10.36 -19.83 12.96
N LEU A 455 -9.04 -19.79 12.76
CA LEU A 455 -8.42 -19.39 11.50
C LEU A 455 -8.80 -20.29 10.32
N PHE A 456 -9.08 -21.57 10.60
CA PHE A 456 -9.29 -22.62 9.59
C PHE A 456 -10.76 -22.99 9.41
N ALA A 457 -11.66 -22.46 10.25
CA ALA A 457 -13.10 -22.60 10.13
C ALA A 457 -13.66 -21.46 9.27
N LEU A 458 -14.72 -21.73 8.49
CA LEU A 458 -15.47 -20.63 7.87
C LEU A 458 -16.09 -19.77 8.96
N PRO A 459 -16.23 -18.45 8.75
CA PRO A 459 -17.00 -17.59 9.64
C PRO A 459 -18.41 -18.19 9.80
N ALA A 460 -18.86 -18.36 11.03
CA ALA A 460 -20.20 -18.89 11.28
C ALA A 460 -21.24 -17.85 10.88
N GLU A 461 -22.05 -18.15 9.86
CA GLU A 461 -23.34 -17.52 9.68
C GLU A 461 -24.32 -18.24 10.64
N ASP A 462 -24.62 -17.60 11.77
CA ASP A 462 -25.72 -17.90 12.73
C ASP A 462 -25.92 -19.34 13.24
N THR A 463 -25.04 -20.30 12.95
CA THR A 463 -25.15 -21.66 13.50
C THR A 463 -23.89 -21.99 14.30
N PRO A 464 -24.00 -22.44 15.57
CA PRO A 464 -22.84 -22.91 16.30
C PRO A 464 -22.22 -24.08 15.54
N PRO A 465 -20.91 -24.04 15.25
CA PRO A 465 -20.26 -25.12 14.53
C PRO A 465 -20.38 -26.42 15.35
N PRO A 466 -20.62 -27.56 14.68
CA PRO A 466 -20.53 -28.86 15.37
C PRO A 466 -19.15 -28.97 16.01
N GLU A 467 -19.08 -29.53 17.21
CA GLU A 467 -17.82 -29.83 17.91
C GLU A 467 -16.96 -30.76 17.05
N LYS A 468 -16.21 -30.16 16.12
CA LYS A 468 -15.18 -30.91 15.40
C LYS A 468 -13.94 -30.99 16.28
N PRO A 469 -13.20 -32.10 16.24
CA PRO A 469 -11.94 -32.25 16.97
C PRO A 469 -11.06 -31.04 16.66
N LYS A 470 -10.54 -30.38 17.70
CA LYS A 470 -9.59 -29.28 17.52
C LYS A 470 -8.40 -29.79 16.69
N PRO A 471 -8.03 -29.14 15.58
CA PRO A 471 -6.84 -29.56 14.86
C PRO A 471 -5.63 -29.47 15.80
N PRO A 472 -4.65 -30.38 15.65
CA PRO A 472 -3.45 -30.35 16.47
C PRO A 472 -2.78 -28.97 16.34
N PRO A 473 -2.14 -28.48 17.42
CA PRO A 473 -1.35 -27.24 17.35
C PRO A 473 -0.32 -27.33 16.23
N PRO A 474 -0.01 -26.23 15.54
CA PRO A 474 0.99 -26.23 14.49
C PRO A 474 2.37 -26.55 15.08
N THR A 475 3.13 -27.41 14.41
CA THR A 475 4.50 -27.75 14.81
C THR A 475 5.48 -26.96 13.94
N VAL A 476 6.15 -25.97 14.53
CA VAL A 476 7.20 -25.21 13.84
C VAL A 476 8.56 -25.90 13.96
N GLN A 477 8.71 -26.84 14.89
CA GLN A 477 9.88 -27.72 15.00
C GLN A 477 9.90 -28.73 13.83
N ASN A 478 10.41 -28.29 12.69
CA ASN A 478 10.46 -29.06 11.45
C ASN A 478 11.80 -28.83 10.73
N ALA A 479 11.96 -29.44 9.57
CA ALA A 479 13.17 -29.28 8.76
C ALA A 479 13.48 -27.82 8.40
N PHE A 480 12.47 -26.99 8.19
CA PHE A 480 12.64 -25.57 7.89
C PHE A 480 13.25 -24.81 9.10
N TYR A 481 12.75 -25.08 10.31
CA TYR A 481 13.34 -24.51 11.50
C TYR A 481 14.82 -24.92 11.65
N GLU A 482 15.13 -26.20 11.54
CA GLU A 482 16.49 -26.71 11.73
C GLU A 482 17.48 -26.17 10.68
N THR A 483 17.04 -26.02 9.44
CA THR A 483 17.91 -25.64 8.33
C THR A 483 17.98 -24.13 8.08
N VAL A 484 16.95 -23.38 8.45
CA VAL A 484 16.83 -21.95 8.10
C VAL A 484 16.79 -21.06 9.34
N LEU A 485 15.97 -21.37 10.36
CA LEU A 485 15.73 -20.46 11.46
C LEU A 485 16.72 -20.64 12.61
N ARG A 486 17.02 -21.89 13.02
CA ARG A 486 17.81 -22.20 14.20
C ARG A 486 19.17 -21.50 14.23
N GLY A 487 19.88 -21.50 13.10
CA GLY A 487 21.21 -20.86 12.98
C GLY A 487 21.21 -19.32 13.06
N ARG A 488 20.00 -18.71 13.19
CA ARG A 488 19.81 -17.25 13.32
C ARG A 488 19.31 -16.84 14.70
N LEU A 489 19.18 -17.79 15.61
CA LEU A 489 18.76 -17.54 16.98
C LEU A 489 19.97 -17.39 17.90
N GLY A 490 19.92 -16.41 18.80
CA GLY A 490 20.95 -16.21 19.80
C GLY A 490 20.98 -17.31 20.87
N ALA A 491 22.10 -17.45 21.54
CA ALA A 491 22.30 -18.47 22.58
C ALA A 491 21.22 -18.43 23.68
N PRO A 492 20.75 -17.27 24.18
CA PRO A 492 19.67 -17.24 25.18
C PRO A 492 18.35 -17.83 24.65
N THR A 493 17.98 -17.49 23.41
CA THR A 493 16.76 -18.03 22.77
C THR A 493 16.87 -19.55 22.57
N LEU A 494 18.00 -20.04 22.06
CA LEU A 494 18.24 -21.47 21.90
C LEU A 494 18.18 -22.22 23.24
N ALA A 495 18.76 -21.66 24.31
CA ALA A 495 18.70 -22.25 25.65
C ALA A 495 17.26 -22.32 26.20
N ALA A 496 16.46 -21.26 25.99
CA ALA A 496 15.05 -21.24 26.38
C ALA A 496 14.23 -22.28 25.60
N LEU A 497 14.43 -22.37 24.29
CA LEU A 497 13.74 -23.35 23.43
C LEU A 497 14.12 -24.80 23.77
N ALA A 498 15.36 -25.06 24.20
CA ALA A 498 15.81 -26.38 24.62
C ALA A 498 15.15 -26.86 25.93
N GLN A 499 14.70 -25.92 26.79
CA GLN A 499 14.00 -26.23 28.04
C GLN A 499 12.48 -26.29 27.89
N ALA A 500 11.94 -25.76 26.82
CA ALA A 500 10.51 -25.69 26.56
C ALA A 500 9.92 -27.06 26.22
N LYS A 501 8.67 -27.29 26.64
CA LYS A 501 7.91 -28.45 26.20
C LYS A 501 7.60 -28.33 24.70
N PRO A 502 7.81 -29.41 23.91
CA PRO A 502 7.42 -29.40 22.50
C PRO A 502 5.95 -29.03 22.28
N GLY A 503 5.68 -28.27 21.19
CA GLY A 503 4.34 -27.82 20.84
C GLY A 503 4.06 -26.36 21.18
N PRO A 504 2.89 -26.02 21.80
CA PRO A 504 2.49 -24.62 22.00
C PRO A 504 3.47 -23.76 22.79
N GLU A 505 4.05 -24.28 23.87
CA GLU A 505 5.02 -23.55 24.70
C GLU A 505 6.27 -23.19 23.89
N TRP A 506 6.82 -24.17 23.18
CA TRP A 506 7.98 -23.98 22.32
C TRP A 506 7.71 -22.95 21.20
N THR A 507 6.55 -23.08 20.54
CA THR A 507 6.15 -22.15 19.47
C THR A 507 5.93 -20.73 20.01
N MET A 508 5.30 -20.60 21.19
CA MET A 508 5.12 -19.32 21.86
C MET A 508 6.45 -18.66 22.15
N LEU A 509 7.43 -19.40 22.68
CA LEU A 509 8.75 -18.85 22.98
C LEU A 509 9.50 -18.40 21.71
N LEU A 510 9.42 -19.19 20.63
CA LEU A 510 9.99 -18.78 19.35
C LEU A 510 9.36 -17.47 18.84
N LEU A 511 8.02 -17.38 18.81
CA LEU A 511 7.31 -16.17 18.35
C LEU A 511 7.52 -14.96 19.27
N SER A 512 7.91 -15.21 20.53
CA SER A 512 8.22 -14.17 21.54
C SER A 512 9.69 -13.79 21.57
N SER A 513 10.55 -14.47 20.81
CA SER A 513 11.99 -14.21 20.82
C SER A 513 12.33 -12.85 20.19
N PRO A 514 13.40 -12.20 20.64
CA PRO A 514 13.88 -10.96 20.02
C PRO A 514 14.12 -11.12 18.52
N GLU A 515 14.68 -12.26 18.10
CA GLU A 515 15.00 -12.53 16.70
C GLU A 515 13.75 -12.65 15.84
N PHE A 516 12.66 -13.20 16.37
CA PHE A 516 11.40 -13.24 15.63
C PHE A 516 10.70 -11.88 15.57
N MET A 517 10.84 -11.06 16.60
CA MET A 517 10.25 -9.71 16.65
C MET A 517 10.97 -8.72 15.72
N HIS A 518 12.19 -9.02 15.33
CA HIS A 518 12.92 -8.33 14.27
C HIS A 518 12.79 -9.11 12.94
N GLY A 519 13.30 -8.54 11.85
CA GLY A 519 13.47 -9.28 10.60
C GLY A 519 14.57 -10.34 10.74
N LEU A 520 14.62 -11.31 9.83
CA LEU A 520 15.69 -12.30 9.83
C LEU A 520 17.05 -11.67 9.54
N ALA A 521 18.00 -11.88 10.44
CA ALA A 521 19.39 -11.50 10.23
C ALA A 521 20.06 -12.45 9.22
N PRO A 522 21.03 -11.96 8.39
CA PRO A 522 21.89 -12.84 7.62
C PRO A 522 22.66 -13.81 8.53
N HIS A 523 22.87 -15.03 8.05
CA HIS A 523 23.54 -16.08 8.84
C HIS A 523 24.97 -15.70 9.28
N GLU A 524 25.66 -14.86 8.51
CA GLU A 524 27.02 -14.38 8.82
C GLU A 524 27.06 -13.28 9.89
N ALA A 525 25.96 -12.54 10.08
CA ALA A 525 25.91 -11.44 11.06
C ALA A 525 25.91 -11.90 12.54
N LEU A 526 25.79 -13.21 12.77
CA LEU A 526 25.74 -13.84 14.11
C LEU A 526 27.05 -14.51 14.52
N ARG A 527 28.08 -14.47 13.67
CA ARG A 527 29.44 -14.91 13.97
C ARG A 527 30.30 -13.73 14.41
#